data_8d96b2e64a36db38dbbc0d87019717e2
#
_entry.id   8d96b2e64a36db38dbbc0d87019717e2
#
_cell.length_a   1.000
_cell.length_b   1.000
_cell.length_c   1.000
_cell.angle_alpha   90.00
_cell.angle_beta   90.00
_cell.angle_gamma   90.00
#
_symmetry.space_group_name_H-M   'P 1'
#
loop_
_entity.id
_entity.type
_entity.pdbx_description
1 polymer ?
#
loop_
_entity_poly.entity_id
_entity_poly.type
_entity_poly.pdbx_seq_one_letter_code
_entity_poly.pdbx_strand_id
1 'polypeptide(L)'
;MKRRVFAAALAALLLTGCGSRGESGSASSQEAPEEPVVIGTLALELPAGGDADAARAFADSLPEAMAALGVEIGQVELSFSPSPAATAQALAEGGVDLAFLPAEDFLRAGGGLAILADGEPMAPEQGDADADRAVSPLVPGERAEIVTAGTDYGRRLAARTDPSWEELAHARWGVLGQESRAGYRCLDLWLCDNYEDNGIRDLPEVTVYDDWDALLQAAEAGDIDALPLKPGLRTEELSLLAETEGIVAQVAAVREDAALQSRAFALALEAAVSRLPEGQREALLGEKDFVSLPDGGLNAARRSLAAFG
;
A
#
# COMPACT_ATOMS: atom_id res chain seq x y z
N MET A 1 26.84 18.31 -11.21
CA MET A 1 27.90 17.29 -11.37
C MET A 1 28.69 17.13 -10.08
N LYS A 2 28.40 16.12 -9.27
CA LYS A 2 29.35 15.53 -8.28
C LYS A 2 28.71 14.22 -7.78
N ARG A 3 29.06 13.13 -8.47
CA ARG A 3 28.80 11.75 -8.03
C ARG A 3 29.57 11.51 -6.71
N ARG A 4 28.86 11.17 -5.64
CA ARG A 4 29.48 10.63 -4.43
C ARG A 4 29.41 9.11 -4.49
N VAL A 5 30.56 8.52 -4.81
CA VAL A 5 30.80 7.08 -4.69
C VAL A 5 31.06 6.78 -3.23
N PHE A 6 30.20 6.00 -2.58
CA PHE A 6 30.49 5.41 -1.28
C PHE A 6 31.20 4.08 -1.49
N ALA A 7 32.50 4.06 -1.17
CA ALA A 7 33.27 2.84 -1.12
C ALA A 7 33.00 2.14 0.23
N ALA A 8 32.41 0.94 0.20
CA ALA A 8 32.32 0.06 1.33
C ALA A 8 33.64 -0.67 1.54
N ALA A 9 34.30 -0.44 2.67
CA ALA A 9 35.50 -1.15 3.08
C ALA A 9 35.12 -2.50 3.69
N LEU A 10 35.47 -3.59 3.00
CA LEU A 10 35.31 -4.96 3.46
C LEU A 10 36.55 -5.30 4.34
N ALA A 11 36.37 -5.44 5.65
CA ALA A 11 37.40 -5.96 6.54
C ALA A 11 37.28 -7.50 6.58
N ALA A 12 38.19 -8.18 5.91
CA ALA A 12 38.31 -9.64 5.97
C ALA A 12 39.14 -10.02 7.21
N LEU A 13 38.55 -10.70 8.20
CA LEU A 13 39.25 -11.38 9.29
C LEU A 13 39.43 -12.85 8.88
N LEU A 14 40.66 -13.19 8.52
CA LEU A 14 41.12 -14.57 8.36
C LEU A 14 41.41 -15.18 9.74
N LEU A 15 40.62 -16.16 10.14
CA LEU A 15 40.97 -17.10 11.19
C LEU A 15 41.14 -18.48 10.56
N THR A 16 42.40 -18.89 10.46
CA THR A 16 42.84 -20.24 10.13
C THR A 16 42.60 -21.18 11.31
N GLY A 17 41.80 -22.23 11.09
CA GLY A 17 41.66 -23.36 12.01
C GLY A 17 41.49 -24.64 11.22
N CYS A 18 42.54 -25.47 11.18
CA CYS A 18 42.52 -26.84 10.61
C CYS A 18 41.67 -27.77 11.45
N GLY A 19 40.92 -28.67 10.78
CA GLY A 19 40.63 -29.94 11.41
C GLY A 19 39.34 -30.63 10.96
N SER A 20 39.50 -31.69 10.18
CA SER A 20 38.69 -32.91 10.03
C SER A 20 37.40 -32.91 9.21
N ARG A 21 37.44 -33.82 8.23
CA ARG A 21 36.36 -34.40 7.42
C ARG A 21 35.18 -34.85 8.28
N GLY A 22 33.98 -34.45 7.86
CA GLY A 22 32.71 -35.01 8.35
C GLY A 22 31.57 -34.45 7.49
N GLU A 23 30.93 -35.35 6.79
CA GLU A 23 29.65 -35.34 6.07
C GLU A 23 28.81 -34.07 6.01
N SER A 24 28.45 -33.69 4.77
CA SER A 24 27.49 -32.71 4.39
C SER A 24 26.07 -33.08 4.88
N GLY A 25 25.72 -32.64 6.06
CA GLY A 25 24.33 -32.54 6.48
C GLY A 25 23.88 -31.10 6.23
N SER A 26 22.97 -30.88 5.25
CA SER A 26 22.20 -29.67 5.13
C SER A 26 21.43 -29.48 6.44
N ALA A 27 21.96 -28.68 7.35
CA ALA A 27 21.18 -28.16 8.47
C ALA A 27 20.14 -27.20 7.89
N SER A 28 18.93 -27.71 7.65
CA SER A 28 17.74 -26.86 7.60
C SER A 28 17.71 -26.14 8.94
N SER A 29 17.89 -24.83 8.91
CA SER A 29 17.59 -23.96 10.05
C SER A 29 16.12 -24.15 10.36
N GLN A 30 15.80 -25.10 11.25
CA GLN A 30 14.50 -25.14 11.90
C GLN A 30 14.45 -23.85 12.74
N GLU A 31 13.72 -22.86 12.25
CA GLU A 31 13.28 -21.75 13.04
C GLU A 31 12.66 -22.32 14.32
N ALA A 32 13.19 -21.94 15.48
CA ALA A 32 12.61 -22.33 16.76
C ALA A 32 11.12 -21.90 16.72
N PRO A 33 10.17 -22.72 17.23
CA PRO A 33 8.79 -22.31 17.27
C PRO A 33 8.71 -20.97 18.03
N GLU A 34 8.24 -19.93 17.35
CA GLU A 34 7.97 -18.64 17.99
C GLU A 34 6.99 -18.87 19.15
N GLU A 35 7.30 -18.29 20.30
CA GLU A 35 6.39 -18.36 21.46
C GLU A 35 5.05 -17.75 21.05
N PRO A 36 3.92 -18.34 21.47
CA PRO A 36 2.59 -17.82 21.12
C PRO A 36 2.43 -16.39 21.67
N VAL A 37 1.88 -15.51 20.85
CA VAL A 37 1.51 -14.15 21.26
C VAL A 37 0.24 -14.24 22.11
N VAL A 38 0.29 -13.79 23.37
CA VAL A 38 -0.82 -13.86 24.30
C VAL A 38 -1.32 -12.47 24.65
N ILE A 39 -2.59 -12.19 24.39
CA ILE A 39 -3.28 -10.94 24.66
C ILE A 39 -4.47 -11.23 25.58
N GLY A 40 -4.50 -10.66 26.79
CA GLY A 40 -5.59 -10.90 27.75
C GLY A 40 -6.91 -10.31 27.25
N THR A 41 -6.92 -9.01 26.98
CA THR A 41 -8.05 -8.28 26.42
C THR A 41 -7.56 -7.46 25.22
N LEU A 42 -8.31 -7.48 24.13
CA LEU A 42 -8.09 -6.65 22.94
C LEU A 42 -9.22 -5.62 22.84
N ALA A 43 -8.91 -4.35 23.06
CA ALA A 43 -9.85 -3.25 22.85
C ALA A 43 -9.88 -2.90 21.35
N LEU A 44 -10.96 -3.32 20.67
CA LEU A 44 -11.20 -3.07 19.24
C LEU A 44 -12.17 -1.89 19.09
N GLU A 45 -11.80 -0.92 18.26
CA GLU A 45 -12.68 0.17 17.87
C GLU A 45 -12.98 0.15 16.36
N LEU A 46 -14.28 0.21 16.02
CA LEU A 46 -14.75 0.29 14.64
C LEU A 46 -15.52 1.60 14.41
N PRO A 47 -15.62 2.07 13.15
CA PRO A 47 -16.42 3.26 12.83
C PRO A 47 -17.89 3.09 13.22
N ALA A 48 -18.51 4.15 13.77
CA ALA A 48 -19.93 4.17 13.99
C ALA A 48 -20.68 4.29 12.64
N GLY A 49 -21.79 3.56 12.51
CA GLY A 49 -22.65 3.62 11.31
C GLY A 49 -22.69 2.32 10.50
N GLY A 50 -21.83 1.36 10.80
CA GLY A 50 -21.91 0.01 10.25
C GLY A 50 -22.97 -0.86 10.92
N ASP A 51 -23.15 -2.09 10.41
CA ASP A 51 -24.01 -3.11 11.03
C ASP A 51 -23.42 -3.57 12.35
N ALA A 52 -24.04 -3.17 13.48
CA ALA A 52 -23.57 -3.49 14.80
C ALA A 52 -23.57 -5.00 15.13
N ASP A 53 -24.45 -5.78 14.50
CA ASP A 53 -24.49 -7.23 14.70
C ASP A 53 -23.38 -7.92 13.92
N ALA A 54 -23.08 -7.46 12.71
CA ALA A 54 -21.92 -7.91 11.93
C ALA A 54 -20.60 -7.52 12.62
N ALA A 55 -20.51 -6.32 13.20
CA ALA A 55 -19.34 -5.89 13.96
C ALA A 55 -19.09 -6.76 15.21
N ARG A 56 -20.15 -7.11 15.96
CA ARG A 56 -20.04 -8.04 17.09
C ARG A 56 -19.62 -9.43 16.63
N ALA A 57 -20.26 -9.96 15.56
CA ALA A 57 -19.89 -11.27 15.02
C ALA A 57 -18.42 -11.32 14.58
N PHE A 58 -17.90 -10.25 13.99
CA PHE A 58 -16.49 -10.12 13.66
C PHE A 58 -15.62 -10.14 14.94
N ALA A 59 -15.91 -9.29 15.92
CA ALA A 59 -15.17 -9.23 17.18
C ALA A 59 -15.15 -10.58 17.90
N ASP A 60 -16.31 -11.26 17.98
CA ASP A 60 -16.45 -12.58 18.60
C ASP A 60 -15.68 -13.68 17.86
N SER A 61 -15.45 -13.52 16.56
CA SER A 61 -14.71 -14.49 15.74
C SER A 61 -13.19 -14.35 15.83
N LEU A 62 -12.66 -13.18 16.21
CA LEU A 62 -11.23 -12.89 16.23
C LEU A 62 -10.42 -13.86 17.09
N PRO A 63 -10.80 -14.20 18.35
CA PRO A 63 -10.02 -15.11 19.18
C PRO A 63 -9.77 -16.47 18.51
N GLU A 64 -10.82 -17.10 17.96
CA GLU A 64 -10.69 -18.38 17.27
C GLU A 64 -9.90 -18.26 15.96
N ALA A 65 -10.16 -17.21 15.17
CA ALA A 65 -9.51 -16.99 13.89
C ALA A 65 -8.00 -16.79 14.05
N MET A 66 -7.57 -16.05 15.07
CA MET A 66 -6.17 -15.71 15.32
C MET A 66 -5.42 -16.81 16.10
N ALA A 67 -6.09 -17.56 16.96
CA ALA A 67 -5.49 -18.70 17.68
C ALA A 67 -4.94 -19.77 16.73
N ALA A 68 -5.58 -19.97 15.56
CA ALA A 68 -5.11 -20.88 14.53
C ALA A 68 -3.71 -20.52 13.97
N LEU A 69 -3.27 -19.29 14.20
CA LEU A 69 -1.99 -18.73 13.74
C LEU A 69 -1.05 -18.35 14.91
N GLY A 70 -1.31 -18.88 16.11
CA GLY A 70 -0.44 -18.71 17.26
C GLY A 70 -0.64 -17.40 18.02
N VAL A 71 -1.77 -16.71 17.82
CA VAL A 71 -2.15 -15.51 18.60
C VAL A 71 -3.36 -15.83 19.47
N GLU A 72 -3.15 -15.88 20.79
CA GLU A 72 -4.20 -16.18 21.77
C GLU A 72 -4.78 -14.87 22.33
N ILE A 73 -6.08 -14.64 22.13
CA ILE A 73 -6.83 -13.50 22.66
C ILE A 73 -7.83 -14.01 23.67
N GLY A 74 -7.77 -13.52 24.91
CA GLY A 74 -8.70 -13.92 25.98
C GLY A 74 -10.11 -13.40 25.74
N GLN A 75 -10.25 -12.11 25.43
CA GLN A 75 -11.53 -11.49 25.07
C GLN A 75 -11.31 -10.28 24.15
N VAL A 76 -12.34 -9.93 23.38
CA VAL A 76 -12.37 -8.71 22.57
C VAL A 76 -13.43 -7.77 23.16
N GLU A 77 -13.03 -6.52 23.45
CA GLU A 77 -13.94 -5.45 23.86
C GLU A 77 -14.19 -4.54 22.67
N LEU A 78 -15.39 -4.62 22.10
CA LEU A 78 -15.78 -3.81 20.94
C LEU A 78 -16.37 -2.47 21.37
N SER A 79 -15.84 -1.38 20.79
CA SER A 79 -16.39 -0.04 20.88
C SER A 79 -16.64 0.55 19.49
N PHE A 80 -17.43 1.62 19.43
CA PHE A 80 -17.72 2.35 18.20
C PHE A 80 -17.35 3.83 18.36
N SER A 81 -16.59 4.33 17.42
CA SER A 81 -16.13 5.73 17.43
C SER A 81 -17.08 6.64 16.66
N PRO A 82 -17.31 7.86 17.16
CA PRO A 82 -18.10 8.86 16.45
C PRO A 82 -17.38 9.44 15.22
N SER A 83 -16.05 9.34 15.15
CA SER A 83 -15.26 9.83 14.01
C SER A 83 -13.89 9.19 13.91
N PRO A 84 -13.31 9.06 12.70
CA PRO A 84 -11.96 8.54 12.52
C PRO A 84 -10.88 9.29 13.31
N ALA A 85 -10.98 10.60 13.41
CA ALA A 85 -10.04 11.42 14.20
C ALA A 85 -10.08 11.09 15.69
N ALA A 86 -11.28 10.81 16.26
CA ALA A 86 -11.40 10.38 17.65
C ALA A 86 -10.78 8.99 17.87
N THR A 87 -10.99 8.06 16.94
CA THR A 87 -10.35 6.74 16.94
C THR A 87 -8.82 6.87 16.91
N ALA A 88 -8.29 7.69 16.00
CA ALA A 88 -6.85 7.90 15.87
C ALA A 88 -6.24 8.46 17.17
N GLN A 89 -6.94 9.39 17.82
CA GLN A 89 -6.52 9.94 19.11
C GLN A 89 -6.58 8.89 20.23
N ALA A 90 -7.67 8.12 20.33
CA ALA A 90 -7.82 7.06 21.33
C ALA A 90 -6.73 5.98 21.19
N LEU A 91 -6.37 5.62 19.96
CA LEU A 91 -5.27 4.71 19.66
C LEU A 91 -3.91 5.29 20.13
N ALA A 92 -3.63 6.56 19.80
CA ALA A 92 -2.40 7.24 20.20
C ALA A 92 -2.27 7.41 21.72
N GLU A 93 -3.38 7.58 22.44
CA GLU A 93 -3.44 7.68 23.91
C GLU A 93 -3.46 6.31 24.61
N GLY A 94 -3.53 5.21 23.86
CA GLY A 94 -3.57 3.84 24.39
C GLY A 94 -4.93 3.41 24.97
N GLY A 95 -5.98 4.13 24.66
CA GLY A 95 -7.37 3.78 25.02
C GLY A 95 -7.97 2.69 24.15
N VAL A 96 -7.36 2.42 22.99
CA VAL A 96 -7.74 1.39 22.01
C VAL A 96 -6.51 0.60 21.63
N ASP A 97 -6.65 -0.71 21.47
CA ASP A 97 -5.55 -1.60 21.09
C ASP A 97 -5.44 -1.78 19.58
N LEU A 98 -6.57 -1.89 18.89
CA LEU A 98 -6.70 -2.12 17.45
C LEU A 98 -7.84 -1.26 16.89
N ALA A 99 -7.56 -0.57 15.79
CA ALA A 99 -8.55 0.21 15.06
C ALA A 99 -8.38 0.11 13.55
N PHE A 100 -9.50 0.24 12.81
CA PHE A 100 -9.52 0.42 11.36
C PHE A 100 -9.94 1.85 11.06
N LEU A 101 -9.07 2.63 10.35
CA LEU A 101 -9.29 4.06 10.16
C LEU A 101 -8.55 4.57 8.91
N PRO A 102 -8.95 5.75 8.37
CA PRO A 102 -8.22 6.38 7.29
C PRO A 102 -6.76 6.64 7.65
N ALA A 103 -5.86 6.34 6.71
CA ALA A 103 -4.43 6.54 6.90
C ALA A 103 -4.07 8.01 7.24
N GLU A 104 -4.81 8.97 6.67
CA GLU A 104 -4.60 10.39 6.94
C GLU A 104 -4.89 10.76 8.41
N ASP A 105 -5.98 10.23 9.00
CA ASP A 105 -6.31 10.49 10.40
C ASP A 105 -5.28 9.85 11.33
N PHE A 106 -4.86 8.59 11.03
CA PHE A 106 -3.77 7.92 11.74
C PHE A 106 -2.47 8.73 11.70
N LEU A 107 -2.09 9.24 10.53
CA LEU A 107 -0.86 10.01 10.36
C LEU A 107 -0.91 11.38 11.06
N ARG A 108 -2.08 12.03 11.11
CA ARG A 108 -2.27 13.31 11.81
C ARG A 108 -2.20 13.17 13.34
N ALA A 109 -2.80 12.11 13.88
CA ALA A 109 -2.78 11.88 15.33
C ALA A 109 -1.38 11.49 15.83
N GLY A 110 -0.64 10.70 15.04
CA GLY A 110 0.62 10.09 15.45
C GLY A 110 0.41 9.03 16.54
N GLY A 111 1.46 8.28 16.82
CA GLY A 111 1.42 7.18 17.81
C GLY A 111 0.87 5.87 17.24
N GLY A 112 1.27 4.75 17.86
CA GLY A 112 0.94 3.42 17.36
C GLY A 112 1.69 3.01 16.10
N LEU A 113 1.30 1.86 15.54
CA LEU A 113 1.86 1.28 14.32
C LEU A 113 0.72 0.81 13.41
N ALA A 114 0.72 1.24 12.15
CA ALA A 114 -0.10 0.63 11.12
C ALA A 114 0.52 -0.71 10.72
N ILE A 115 -0.25 -1.79 10.82
CA ILE A 115 0.20 -3.17 10.56
C ILE A 115 -0.41 -3.76 9.31
N LEU A 116 -1.62 -3.34 8.93
CA LEU A 116 -2.23 -3.65 7.64
C LEU A 116 -2.61 -2.36 6.92
N ALA A 117 -2.74 -2.45 5.61
CA ALA A 117 -3.24 -1.40 4.73
C ALA A 117 -4.26 -1.96 3.76
N ASP A 118 -5.05 -1.08 3.15
CA ASP A 118 -5.88 -1.41 1.99
C ASP A 118 -5.04 -2.11 0.92
N GLY A 119 -5.56 -3.22 0.41
CA GLY A 119 -4.93 -4.06 -0.61
C GLY A 119 -5.53 -3.81 -1.99
N GLU A 120 -4.68 -3.49 -2.96
CA GLU A 120 -5.07 -3.38 -4.37
C GLU A 120 -4.46 -4.52 -5.18
N PRO A 121 -5.21 -5.13 -6.13
CA PRO A 121 -4.66 -6.14 -7.02
C PRO A 121 -3.53 -5.59 -7.87
N MET A 122 -2.41 -6.31 -7.96
CA MET A 122 -1.41 -6.04 -8.99
C MET A 122 -2.00 -6.32 -10.37
N ALA A 123 -1.73 -5.44 -11.33
CA ALA A 123 -2.06 -5.73 -12.72
C ALA A 123 -1.35 -7.03 -13.15
N PRO A 124 -2.02 -7.94 -13.88
CA PRO A 124 -1.37 -9.12 -14.43
C PRO A 124 -0.26 -8.69 -15.40
N GLU A 125 0.90 -9.38 -15.35
CA GLU A 125 1.96 -9.15 -16.33
C GLU A 125 1.41 -9.41 -17.75
N GLN A 126 1.63 -8.47 -18.67
CA GLN A 126 1.20 -8.64 -20.06
C GLN A 126 1.89 -9.85 -20.68
N GLY A 127 1.11 -10.81 -21.15
CA GLY A 127 1.59 -12.01 -21.84
C GLY A 127 1.48 -13.30 -21.03
N ASP A 128 0.98 -13.26 -19.81
CA ASP A 128 0.69 -14.47 -19.06
C ASP A 128 -0.65 -15.07 -19.51
N ALA A 129 -0.59 -16.12 -20.33
CA ALA A 129 -1.77 -16.82 -20.85
C ALA A 129 -2.60 -17.53 -19.76
N ASP A 130 -2.06 -17.64 -18.54
CA ASP A 130 -2.72 -18.19 -17.36
C ASP A 130 -3.23 -17.09 -16.39
N ALA A 131 -3.14 -15.82 -16.75
CA ALA A 131 -3.57 -14.68 -15.92
C ALA A 131 -5.06 -14.75 -15.49
N ASP A 132 -5.91 -15.41 -16.29
CA ASP A 132 -7.33 -15.64 -15.96
C ASP A 132 -7.54 -16.62 -14.77
N ARG A 133 -6.48 -17.28 -14.27
CA ARG A 133 -6.56 -18.25 -13.18
C ARG A 133 -5.72 -17.91 -11.95
N ALA A 134 -4.75 -17.04 -12.08
CA ALA A 134 -3.93 -16.59 -10.96
C ALA A 134 -4.66 -15.48 -10.20
N VAL A 135 -4.84 -15.65 -8.90
CA VAL A 135 -5.23 -14.56 -8.00
C VAL A 135 -4.07 -13.57 -8.03
N SER A 136 -4.28 -12.37 -8.58
CA SER A 136 -3.26 -11.33 -8.56
C SER A 136 -2.84 -11.03 -7.12
N PRO A 137 -1.54 -10.99 -6.82
CA PRO A 137 -1.08 -10.63 -5.48
C PRO A 137 -1.59 -9.23 -5.13
N LEU A 138 -2.04 -9.06 -3.88
CA LEU A 138 -2.44 -7.76 -3.37
C LEU A 138 -1.20 -6.99 -2.90
N VAL A 139 -1.22 -5.70 -3.11
CA VAL A 139 -0.17 -4.76 -2.69
C VAL A 139 -0.76 -3.58 -1.93
N PRO A 140 -0.03 -2.98 -0.97
CA PRO A 140 -0.56 -1.88 -0.19
C PRO A 140 -0.84 -0.63 -1.02
N GLY A 141 -2.02 -0.05 -0.84
CA GLY A 141 -2.43 1.23 -1.36
C GLY A 141 -2.73 1.30 -2.85
N GLU A 142 -3.52 2.29 -3.22
CA GLU A 142 -3.85 2.60 -4.61
C GLU A 142 -2.64 3.18 -5.35
N ARG A 143 -2.30 2.60 -6.49
CA ARG A 143 -1.17 3.00 -7.34
C ARG A 143 -1.63 3.43 -8.73
N ALA A 144 -0.72 4.01 -9.50
CA ALA A 144 -0.94 4.31 -10.90
C ALA A 144 0.11 3.63 -11.80
N GLU A 145 -0.31 3.26 -12.99
CA GLU A 145 0.54 3.07 -14.15
C GLU A 145 0.63 4.42 -14.89
N ILE A 146 1.83 4.94 -15.10
CA ILE A 146 2.05 6.09 -15.95
C ILE A 146 2.22 5.56 -17.35
N VAL A 147 1.34 5.96 -18.25
CA VAL A 147 1.29 5.44 -19.61
C VAL A 147 1.35 6.56 -20.65
N THR A 148 1.75 6.21 -21.87
CA THR A 148 1.74 7.10 -23.01
C THR A 148 0.72 6.66 -24.04
N ALA A 149 0.01 7.63 -24.65
CA ALA A 149 -0.95 7.41 -25.71
C ALA A 149 -0.25 7.14 -27.06
N GLY A 150 -1.02 6.59 -28.01
CA GLY A 150 -0.55 6.25 -29.37
C GLY A 150 -0.24 7.45 -30.29
N THR A 151 -0.03 8.64 -29.75
CA THR A 151 0.41 9.83 -30.50
C THR A 151 1.86 9.73 -30.96
N ASP A 152 2.28 10.61 -31.87
CA ASP A 152 3.71 10.66 -32.30
C ASP A 152 4.64 11.02 -31.15
N TYR A 153 4.18 11.88 -30.22
CA TYR A 153 4.97 12.26 -29.06
C TYR A 153 4.97 11.15 -28.00
N GLY A 154 3.79 10.59 -27.70
CA GLY A 154 3.65 9.48 -26.75
C GLY A 154 4.51 8.27 -27.13
N ARG A 155 4.54 7.88 -28.42
CA ARG A 155 5.42 6.80 -28.90
C ARG A 155 6.91 7.10 -28.74
N ARG A 156 7.33 8.36 -28.94
CA ARG A 156 8.72 8.77 -28.71
C ARG A 156 9.09 8.69 -27.23
N LEU A 157 8.17 9.09 -26.37
CA LEU A 157 8.35 9.05 -24.92
C LEU A 157 8.42 7.58 -24.43
N ALA A 158 7.53 6.71 -24.91
CA ALA A 158 7.54 5.27 -24.61
C ALA A 158 8.84 4.56 -25.02
N ALA A 159 9.53 5.05 -26.04
CA ALA A 159 10.80 4.49 -26.48
C ALA A 159 12.00 4.88 -25.58
N ARG A 160 11.80 5.72 -24.57
CA ARG A 160 12.81 6.12 -23.59
C ARG A 160 12.80 5.18 -22.38
N THR A 161 13.95 4.76 -21.93
CA THR A 161 14.12 4.03 -20.66
C THR A 161 14.06 4.97 -19.46
N ASP A 162 14.53 6.21 -19.64
CA ASP A 162 14.59 7.22 -18.57
C ASP A 162 14.41 8.61 -19.23
N PRO A 163 13.16 9.06 -19.40
CA PRO A 163 12.88 10.36 -19.99
C PRO A 163 13.34 11.48 -19.06
N SER A 164 13.89 12.56 -19.64
CA SER A 164 14.23 13.75 -18.87
C SER A 164 12.99 14.56 -18.49
N TRP A 165 13.11 15.43 -17.47
CA TRP A 165 12.05 16.38 -17.14
C TRP A 165 11.60 17.21 -18.35
N GLU A 166 12.54 17.68 -19.16
CA GLU A 166 12.23 18.47 -20.35
C GLU A 166 11.38 17.68 -21.36
N GLU A 167 11.65 16.39 -21.54
CA GLU A 167 10.84 15.51 -22.40
C GLU A 167 9.43 15.31 -21.82
N LEU A 168 9.28 15.12 -20.50
CA LEU A 168 7.98 15.01 -19.84
C LEU A 168 7.20 16.33 -19.90
N ALA A 169 7.86 17.45 -19.67
CA ALA A 169 7.23 18.77 -19.70
C ALA A 169 6.73 19.19 -21.10
N HIS A 170 7.23 18.58 -22.17
CA HIS A 170 6.72 18.81 -23.53
C HIS A 170 5.52 17.93 -23.90
N ALA A 171 5.16 16.95 -23.08
CA ALA A 171 3.99 16.13 -23.30
C ALA A 171 2.71 16.85 -22.87
N ARG A 172 1.61 16.59 -23.59
CA ARG A 172 0.27 16.96 -23.16
C ARG A 172 -0.22 15.90 -22.18
N TRP A 173 -0.45 16.31 -20.94
CA TRP A 173 -0.87 15.41 -19.88
C TRP A 173 -2.39 15.46 -19.66
N GLY A 174 -3.00 14.29 -19.48
CA GLY A 174 -4.35 14.16 -18.95
C GLY A 174 -4.31 13.61 -17.54
N VAL A 175 -5.09 14.19 -16.63
CA VAL A 175 -5.20 13.75 -15.23
C VAL A 175 -6.64 13.83 -14.75
N LEU A 176 -6.97 13.18 -13.63
CA LEU A 176 -8.21 13.42 -12.88
C LEU A 176 -8.04 14.57 -11.88
N GLY A 177 -9.09 14.85 -11.07
CA GLY A 177 -9.03 15.84 -10.00
C GLY A 177 -8.03 15.44 -8.88
N GLN A 178 -7.57 16.44 -8.10
CA GLN A 178 -6.55 16.28 -7.05
C GLN A 178 -6.95 15.30 -5.93
N GLU A 179 -8.22 15.02 -5.76
CA GLU A 179 -8.75 14.03 -4.82
C GLU A 179 -8.47 12.59 -5.27
N SER A 180 -8.25 12.35 -6.57
CA SER A 180 -7.94 11.02 -7.11
C SER A 180 -6.51 10.61 -6.77
N ARG A 181 -6.35 9.49 -6.06
CA ARG A 181 -5.02 8.96 -5.75
C ARG A 181 -4.31 8.50 -7.02
N ALA A 182 -4.85 7.52 -7.73
CA ALA A 182 -4.23 7.01 -8.96
C ALA A 182 -4.25 8.02 -10.12
N GLY A 183 -5.33 8.81 -10.26
CA GLY A 183 -5.50 9.73 -11.38
C GLY A 183 -4.75 11.07 -11.24
N TYR A 184 -4.19 11.37 -10.06
CA TYR A 184 -3.46 12.61 -9.82
C TYR A 184 -2.28 12.44 -8.85
N ARG A 185 -2.55 12.10 -7.58
CA ARG A 185 -1.55 12.19 -6.50
C ARG A 185 -0.36 11.26 -6.71
N CYS A 186 -0.58 10.05 -7.23
CA CYS A 186 0.49 9.10 -7.55
C CYS A 186 1.44 9.65 -8.62
N LEU A 187 0.90 10.28 -9.66
CA LEU A 187 1.71 10.95 -10.70
C LEU A 187 2.50 12.11 -10.11
N ASP A 188 1.86 12.98 -9.30
CA ASP A 188 2.51 14.14 -8.70
C ASP A 188 3.70 13.73 -7.82
N LEU A 189 3.50 12.73 -6.95
CA LEU A 189 4.57 12.18 -6.10
C LEU A 189 5.69 11.55 -6.94
N TRP A 190 5.34 10.79 -7.98
CA TRP A 190 6.33 10.17 -8.85
C TRP A 190 7.18 11.21 -9.59
N LEU A 191 6.57 12.28 -10.08
CA LEU A 191 7.29 13.40 -10.71
C LEU A 191 8.23 14.06 -9.71
N CYS A 192 7.74 14.41 -8.50
CA CYS A 192 8.55 15.02 -7.45
C CYS A 192 9.76 14.15 -7.05
N ASP A 193 9.57 12.84 -6.95
CA ASP A 193 10.63 11.91 -6.51
C ASP A 193 11.74 11.73 -7.56
N ASN A 194 11.38 11.81 -8.84
CA ASN A 194 12.31 11.52 -9.92
C ASN A 194 12.90 12.78 -10.59
N TYR A 195 12.27 13.97 -10.40
CA TYR A 195 12.63 15.18 -11.18
C TYR A 195 12.75 16.45 -10.30
N GLU A 196 13.63 16.42 -9.30
CA GLU A 196 14.06 17.59 -8.52
C GLU A 196 12.88 18.39 -7.89
N ASP A 197 11.90 17.68 -7.30
CA ASP A 197 10.68 18.24 -6.70
C ASP A 197 9.71 18.90 -7.70
N ASN A 198 9.88 18.69 -9.01
CA ASN A 198 8.88 19.10 -10.00
C ASN A 198 7.65 18.18 -9.94
N GLY A 199 6.46 18.77 -9.85
CA GLY A 199 5.18 18.05 -9.81
C GLY A 199 4.28 18.38 -11.01
N ILE A 200 3.03 17.94 -10.95
CA ILE A 200 2.04 18.22 -12.01
C ILE A 200 1.86 19.73 -12.24
N ARG A 201 1.93 20.56 -11.19
CA ARG A 201 1.84 22.02 -11.28
C ARG A 201 2.92 22.66 -12.13
N ASP A 202 4.06 21.98 -12.34
CA ASP A 202 5.21 22.48 -13.09
C ASP A 202 5.18 22.00 -14.56
N LEU A 203 4.19 21.18 -14.92
CA LEU A 203 3.92 20.76 -16.30
C LEU A 203 3.19 21.87 -17.05
N PRO A 204 3.66 22.29 -18.23
CA PRO A 204 3.06 23.40 -18.99
C PRO A 204 1.67 23.12 -19.56
N GLU A 205 1.37 21.84 -19.89
CA GLU A 205 0.15 21.46 -20.57
C GLU A 205 -0.50 20.26 -19.87
N VAL A 206 -1.47 20.57 -18.99
CA VAL A 206 -2.23 19.58 -18.21
C VAL A 206 -3.73 19.83 -18.39
N THR A 207 -4.47 18.80 -18.77
CA THR A 207 -5.94 18.82 -18.86
C THR A 207 -6.52 17.92 -17.77
N VAL A 208 -7.47 18.45 -16.99
CA VAL A 208 -8.17 17.69 -15.96
C VAL A 208 -9.46 17.15 -16.54
N TYR A 209 -9.72 15.86 -16.36
CA TYR A 209 -10.91 15.13 -16.80
C TYR A 209 -11.77 14.73 -15.60
N ASP A 210 -13.09 14.57 -15.81
CA ASP A 210 -14.04 14.28 -14.75
C ASP A 210 -13.99 12.81 -14.29
N ASP A 211 -13.67 11.89 -15.22
CA ASP A 211 -13.65 10.45 -14.96
C ASP A 211 -12.66 9.70 -15.87
N TRP A 212 -12.49 8.40 -15.60
CA TRP A 212 -11.60 7.51 -16.34
C TRP A 212 -12.00 7.35 -17.82
N ASP A 213 -13.30 7.34 -18.11
CA ASP A 213 -13.80 7.15 -19.47
C ASP A 213 -13.45 8.35 -20.36
N ALA A 214 -13.65 9.57 -19.84
CA ALA A 214 -13.28 10.79 -20.53
C ALA A 214 -11.76 10.89 -20.74
N LEU A 215 -10.96 10.50 -19.74
CA LEU A 215 -9.50 10.49 -19.83
C LEU A 215 -9.00 9.50 -20.88
N LEU A 216 -9.54 8.28 -20.92
CA LEU A 216 -9.20 7.26 -21.92
C LEU A 216 -9.63 7.67 -23.33
N GLN A 217 -10.83 8.24 -23.50
CA GLN A 217 -11.28 8.76 -24.78
C GLN A 217 -10.35 9.86 -25.34
N ALA A 218 -9.86 10.76 -24.47
CA ALA A 218 -8.90 11.78 -24.90
C ALA A 218 -7.56 11.18 -25.34
N ALA A 219 -7.10 10.10 -24.67
CA ALA A 219 -5.91 9.38 -25.10
C ALA A 219 -6.11 8.68 -26.46
N GLU A 220 -7.23 8.03 -26.68
CA GLU A 220 -7.62 7.41 -27.96
C GLU A 220 -7.75 8.43 -29.10
N ALA A 221 -8.33 9.60 -28.82
CA ALA A 221 -8.46 10.69 -29.76
C ALA A 221 -7.12 11.36 -30.11
N GLY A 222 -6.06 11.11 -29.31
CA GLY A 222 -4.76 11.75 -29.46
C GLY A 222 -4.72 13.19 -28.97
N ASP A 223 -5.63 13.57 -28.07
CA ASP A 223 -5.68 14.90 -27.47
C ASP A 223 -4.61 15.08 -26.39
N ILE A 224 -4.18 13.96 -25.76
CA ILE A 224 -3.13 13.91 -24.76
C ILE A 224 -2.06 12.90 -25.16
N ASP A 225 -0.84 13.07 -24.64
CA ASP A 225 0.32 12.21 -24.94
C ASP A 225 0.66 11.26 -23.79
N ALA A 226 0.32 11.63 -22.55
CA ALA A 226 0.60 10.84 -21.35
C ALA A 226 -0.47 11.03 -20.27
N LEU A 227 -0.67 10.00 -19.45
CA LEU A 227 -1.69 9.98 -18.40
C LEU A 227 -1.32 8.96 -17.30
N PRO A 228 -1.75 9.16 -16.04
CA PRO A 228 -1.78 8.12 -15.04
C PRO A 228 -3.05 7.28 -15.21
N LEU A 229 -2.97 5.98 -15.00
CA LEU A 229 -4.10 5.06 -14.99
C LEU A 229 -4.10 4.18 -13.74
N LYS A 230 -5.29 3.84 -13.27
CA LYS A 230 -5.44 2.75 -12.30
C LYS A 230 -5.01 1.43 -12.96
N PRO A 231 -4.26 0.55 -12.26
CA PRO A 231 -3.88 -0.77 -12.78
C PRO A 231 -5.10 -1.55 -13.29
N GLY A 232 -4.92 -2.19 -14.45
CA GLY A 232 -6.00 -2.93 -15.11
C GLY A 232 -6.88 -2.12 -16.07
N LEU A 233 -6.73 -0.78 -16.15
CA LEU A 233 -7.41 0.04 -17.16
C LEU A 233 -6.59 0.23 -18.44
N ARG A 234 -5.33 -0.20 -18.45
CA ARG A 234 -4.45 -0.04 -19.60
C ARG A 234 -4.88 -0.94 -20.77
N THR A 235 -5.08 -0.34 -21.94
CA THR A 235 -5.35 -1.04 -23.19
C THR A 235 -4.06 -1.38 -23.94
N GLU A 236 -4.13 -2.22 -24.99
CA GLU A 236 -2.98 -2.58 -25.84
C GLU A 236 -2.40 -1.37 -26.59
N GLU A 237 -3.16 -0.30 -26.75
CA GLU A 237 -2.76 0.92 -27.46
C GLU A 237 -1.94 1.87 -26.60
N LEU A 238 -1.95 1.66 -25.28
CA LEU A 238 -1.22 2.45 -24.30
C LEU A 238 0.07 1.75 -23.89
N SER A 239 1.16 2.48 -23.88
CA SER A 239 2.49 1.96 -23.51
C SER A 239 2.85 2.37 -22.08
N LEU A 240 3.26 1.40 -21.24
CA LEU A 240 3.73 1.66 -19.89
C LEU A 240 5.03 2.46 -19.92
N LEU A 241 5.07 3.56 -19.18
CA LEU A 241 6.25 4.37 -18.95
C LEU A 241 6.86 4.09 -17.57
N ALA A 242 6.02 4.04 -16.53
CA ALA A 242 6.44 3.76 -15.16
C ALA A 242 5.27 3.24 -14.31
N GLU A 243 5.60 2.59 -13.19
CA GLU A 243 4.67 2.29 -12.10
C GLU A 243 5.00 3.17 -10.89
N THR A 244 3.97 3.57 -10.14
CA THR A 244 4.14 4.40 -8.95
C THR A 244 4.14 3.58 -7.66
N GLU A 245 4.60 4.17 -6.55
CA GLU A 245 4.25 3.66 -5.22
C GLU A 245 2.76 3.80 -4.96
N GLY A 246 2.21 2.90 -4.12
CA GLY A 246 0.83 2.96 -3.68
C GLY A 246 0.61 3.99 -2.58
N ILE A 247 -0.48 4.76 -2.66
CA ILE A 247 -0.93 5.65 -1.61
C ILE A 247 -1.99 4.93 -0.78
N VAL A 248 -1.63 4.56 0.46
CA VAL A 248 -2.52 3.88 1.41
C VAL A 248 -3.66 4.79 1.82
N ALA A 249 -4.88 4.27 1.75
CA ALA A 249 -6.12 4.96 2.10
C ALA A 249 -6.60 4.60 3.51
N GLN A 250 -6.58 3.32 3.83
CA GLN A 250 -7.05 2.76 5.09
C GLN A 250 -5.96 1.92 5.75
N VAL A 251 -5.94 1.91 7.07
CA VAL A 251 -5.03 1.09 7.86
C VAL A 251 -5.76 0.32 8.95
N ALA A 252 -5.26 -0.87 9.27
CA ALA A 252 -5.44 -1.45 10.58
C ALA A 252 -4.22 -1.05 11.42
N ALA A 253 -4.45 -0.30 12.48
CA ALA A 253 -3.40 0.24 13.33
C ALA A 253 -3.54 -0.25 14.77
N VAL A 254 -2.41 -0.46 15.43
CA VAL A 254 -2.31 -0.89 16.83
C VAL A 254 -1.55 0.13 17.65
N ARG A 255 -1.87 0.21 18.95
CA ARG A 255 -1.10 1.04 19.89
C ARG A 255 0.34 0.53 20.07
N GLU A 256 1.16 1.30 20.75
CA GLU A 256 2.53 0.91 21.11
C GLU A 256 2.52 -0.24 22.13
N ASP A 257 2.61 -1.48 21.63
CA ASP A 257 2.70 -2.70 22.42
C ASP A 257 3.41 -3.79 21.60
N ALA A 258 4.43 -4.42 22.18
CA ALA A 258 5.28 -5.38 21.47
C ALA A 258 4.52 -6.60 20.94
N ALA A 259 3.49 -7.08 21.66
CA ALA A 259 2.66 -8.20 21.21
C ALA A 259 1.79 -7.83 20.01
N LEU A 260 1.14 -6.65 20.07
CA LEU A 260 0.27 -6.14 19.00
C LEU A 260 1.08 -5.75 17.74
N GLN A 261 2.31 -5.28 17.91
CA GLN A 261 3.20 -4.89 16.81
C GLN A 261 3.99 -6.06 16.23
N SER A 262 3.78 -7.27 16.75
CA SER A 262 4.47 -8.46 16.25
C SER A 262 4.00 -8.83 14.84
N ARG A 263 4.92 -9.39 14.04
CA ARG A 263 4.58 -9.93 12.72
C ARG A 263 3.52 -11.04 12.80
N ALA A 264 3.58 -11.85 13.87
CA ALA A 264 2.60 -12.91 14.09
C ALA A 264 1.18 -12.34 14.24
N PHE A 265 1.03 -11.24 15.01
CA PHE A 265 -0.26 -10.56 15.15
C PHE A 265 -0.76 -9.98 13.82
N ALA A 266 0.11 -9.31 13.05
CA ALA A 266 -0.27 -8.74 11.76
C ALA A 266 -0.76 -9.83 10.78
N LEU A 267 -0.02 -10.93 10.63
CA LEU A 267 -0.41 -12.05 9.75
C LEU A 267 -1.71 -12.74 10.22
N ALA A 268 -1.88 -12.91 11.54
CA ALA A 268 -3.10 -13.50 12.09
C ALA A 268 -4.31 -12.58 11.87
N LEU A 269 -4.16 -11.28 12.03
CA LEU A 269 -5.21 -10.29 11.76
C LEU A 269 -5.58 -10.25 10.27
N GLU A 270 -4.59 -10.22 9.37
CA GLU A 270 -4.80 -10.28 7.91
C GLU A 270 -5.63 -11.51 7.53
N ALA A 271 -5.25 -12.67 8.03
CA ALA A 271 -6.00 -13.92 7.78
C ALA A 271 -7.40 -13.91 8.39
N ALA A 272 -7.60 -13.30 9.56
CA ALA A 272 -8.92 -13.18 10.18
C ALA A 272 -9.83 -12.23 9.38
N VAL A 273 -9.31 -11.09 8.95
CA VAL A 273 -10.01 -10.12 8.10
C VAL A 273 -10.40 -10.75 6.76
N SER A 274 -9.48 -11.51 6.13
CA SER A 274 -9.73 -12.17 4.83
C SER A 274 -10.83 -13.24 4.88
N ARG A 275 -11.21 -13.74 6.06
CA ARG A 275 -12.35 -14.67 6.23
C ARG A 275 -13.71 -13.98 6.13
N LEU A 276 -13.77 -12.66 6.32
CA LEU A 276 -15.01 -11.92 6.14
C LEU A 276 -15.37 -11.87 4.65
N PRO A 277 -16.66 -11.98 4.28
CA PRO A 277 -17.12 -11.68 2.94
C PRO A 277 -16.73 -10.25 2.52
N GLU A 278 -16.37 -10.05 1.25
CA GLU A 278 -15.92 -8.75 0.71
C GLU A 278 -16.85 -7.59 1.09
N GLY A 279 -18.15 -7.72 0.87
CA GLY A 279 -19.13 -6.69 1.21
C GLY A 279 -19.23 -6.39 2.73
N GLN A 280 -18.89 -7.36 3.60
CA GLN A 280 -18.81 -7.12 5.04
C GLN A 280 -17.50 -6.41 5.40
N ARG A 281 -16.38 -6.75 4.78
CA ARG A 281 -15.11 -6.04 4.98
C ARG A 281 -15.27 -4.56 4.63
N GLU A 282 -15.78 -4.26 3.44
CA GLU A 282 -16.03 -2.90 2.99
C GLU A 282 -16.96 -2.14 3.94
N ALA A 283 -18.06 -2.74 4.36
CA ALA A 283 -19.03 -2.10 5.26
C ALA A 283 -18.52 -1.88 6.69
N LEU A 284 -17.68 -2.78 7.22
CA LEU A 284 -17.18 -2.70 8.59
C LEU A 284 -15.84 -2.00 8.73
N LEU A 285 -14.95 -2.20 7.75
CA LEU A 285 -13.54 -1.82 7.84
C LEU A 285 -13.16 -0.72 6.85
N GLY A 286 -14.07 -0.37 5.93
CA GLY A 286 -13.90 0.71 4.96
C GLY A 286 -13.25 0.28 3.64
N GLU A 287 -12.72 -0.95 3.55
CA GLU A 287 -12.05 -1.47 2.35
C GLU A 287 -12.36 -2.96 2.12
N LYS A 288 -12.21 -3.38 0.86
CA LYS A 288 -12.51 -4.74 0.43
C LYS A 288 -11.44 -5.74 0.84
N ASP A 289 -10.19 -5.33 0.79
CA ASP A 289 -9.04 -6.16 1.10
C ASP A 289 -8.03 -5.42 1.97
N PHE A 290 -7.34 -6.17 2.82
CA PHE A 290 -6.25 -5.69 3.64
C PHE A 290 -5.04 -6.61 3.48
N VAL A 291 -3.86 -6.01 3.43
CA VAL A 291 -2.57 -6.73 3.34
C VAL A 291 -1.60 -6.20 4.38
N SER A 292 -0.65 -7.03 4.76
CA SER A 292 0.45 -6.63 5.66
C SER A 292 1.21 -5.44 5.11
N LEU A 293 1.41 -4.44 5.96
CA LEU A 293 2.11 -3.20 5.59
C LEU A 293 3.61 -3.37 5.83
N PRO A 294 4.46 -3.25 4.80
CA PRO A 294 5.90 -3.31 4.97
C PRO A 294 6.46 -2.04 5.65
N ASP A 295 7.69 -2.11 6.15
CA ASP A 295 8.41 -0.96 6.67
C ASP A 295 8.45 0.16 5.63
N GLY A 296 8.07 1.37 6.05
CA GLY A 296 8.00 2.52 5.14
C GLY A 296 6.75 2.57 4.24
N GLY A 297 5.85 1.60 4.30
CA GLY A 297 4.66 1.52 3.44
C GLY A 297 3.70 2.71 3.54
N LEU A 298 3.82 3.56 4.57
CA LEU A 298 3.07 4.82 4.68
C LEU A 298 3.81 6.05 4.13
N ASN A 299 4.99 5.90 3.53
CA ASN A 299 5.76 7.06 3.08
C ASN A 299 5.04 7.85 1.98
N ALA A 300 4.45 7.19 1.00
CA ALA A 300 3.66 7.85 -0.04
C ALA A 300 2.42 8.55 0.55
N ALA A 301 1.72 7.91 1.50
CA ALA A 301 0.58 8.53 2.18
C ALA A 301 0.98 9.78 3.00
N ARG A 302 2.13 9.76 3.69
CA ARG A 302 2.66 10.95 4.41
C ARG A 302 2.98 12.09 3.46
N ARG A 303 3.62 11.82 2.33
CA ARG A 303 3.94 12.84 1.32
C ARG A 303 2.67 13.37 0.67
N SER A 304 1.72 12.50 0.34
CA SER A 304 0.41 12.90 -0.18
C SER A 304 -0.31 13.81 0.82
N LEU A 305 -0.34 13.45 2.10
CA LEU A 305 -0.94 14.29 3.15
C LEU A 305 -0.25 15.66 3.28
N ALA A 306 1.07 15.72 3.17
CA ALA A 306 1.83 16.98 3.24
C ALA A 306 1.57 17.89 2.02
N ALA A 307 1.32 17.31 0.84
CA ALA A 307 1.10 18.05 -0.40
C ALA A 307 -0.36 18.49 -0.60
N PHE A 308 -1.34 17.70 -0.14
CA PHE A 308 -2.76 17.86 -0.47
C PHE A 308 -3.69 17.90 0.77
N GLY A 309 -3.18 17.71 1.99
CA GLY A 309 -3.95 17.58 3.24
C GLY A 309 -4.29 18.89 3.99
#